data_0a36f831667a4f75ed481dd0ccd89405
#
_entry.id   0a36f831667a4f75ed481dd0ccd89405
#
_cell.length_a   1.000
_cell.length_b   1.000
_cell.length_c   1.000
_cell.angle_alpha   90.00
_cell.angle_beta   90.00
_cell.angle_gamma   90.00
#
_symmetry.space_group_name_H-M   'P 1'
#
loop_
_entity.id
_entity.type
_entity.pdbx_description
1 polymer ?
#
loop_
_entity_poly.entity_id
_entity_poly.type
_entity_poly.pdbx_seq_one_letter_code
_entity_poly.pdbx_strand_id
1 'polypeptide(L)'
;TMKIGLVNCISLVSFDETSLESGVGGAQTYVICLSKALADMGHEVTVVCQCFSEHTADGVRWIPLSNIFSVDIDYSVSRLWRLGFEAVIVSRPEYNVLNAVLRSGIPSYLVFHGLNEGLCIDGGDMLRHPGVRGVVTLTSWHAEYMKGLFGLESSAVAVIPNGISPDDFIGMDEPHPVDHSILWSSEPQRGLDILCALGTKIRKHIHDFGIYVSSPSYCANLPENDSYVYLGHLSKSSLYGQMHKHAVWFYPSVFRETFCITALEACMSGNMPVLPVRYGPSDIFAPFADIIGMKYNFEDNWQEASEEAVEIICRNILDYDAPHNCELRKSIRDFIICNFTWKKVAAMYSELLAECNS
;
A
#
# COMPACT_ATOMS: atom_id res chain seq x y z
N THR A 1 2.40 17.86 -20.29
CA THR A 1 1.61 16.67 -20.69
C THR A 1 2.54 15.66 -21.30
N MET A 2 2.45 14.42 -20.86
CA MET A 2 3.22 13.27 -21.40
C MET A 2 2.25 12.12 -21.66
N LYS A 3 2.65 11.21 -22.56
CA LYS A 3 1.96 9.96 -22.81
C LYS A 3 2.62 8.85 -22.01
N ILE A 4 1.98 8.45 -20.90
CA ILE A 4 2.54 7.57 -19.88
C ILE A 4 1.88 6.19 -19.95
N GLY A 5 2.69 5.13 -20.05
CA GLY A 5 2.26 3.76 -19.82
C GLY A 5 2.48 3.36 -18.35
N LEU A 6 1.44 2.86 -17.67
CA LEU A 6 1.58 2.21 -16.37
C LEU A 6 1.30 0.72 -16.55
N VAL A 7 2.34 -0.10 -16.49
CA VAL A 7 2.27 -1.55 -16.71
C VAL A 7 2.33 -2.26 -15.37
N ASN A 8 1.28 -2.99 -14.99
CA ASN A 8 1.28 -3.84 -13.81
C ASN A 8 1.42 -5.29 -14.21
N CYS A 9 2.58 -5.88 -13.93
CA CYS A 9 2.94 -7.20 -14.46
C CYS A 9 2.26 -8.36 -13.72
N ILE A 10 2.10 -8.25 -12.41
CA ILE A 10 1.62 -9.35 -11.55
C ILE A 10 0.40 -8.89 -10.74
N SER A 11 -0.69 -9.65 -10.87
CA SER A 11 -1.85 -9.52 -9.99
C SER A 11 -2.44 -10.91 -9.73
N LEU A 12 -2.90 -11.15 -8.51
CA LEU A 12 -3.59 -12.39 -8.13
C LEU A 12 -5.05 -12.43 -8.62
N VAL A 13 -5.60 -11.25 -8.93
CA VAL A 13 -6.97 -11.08 -9.41
C VAL A 13 -6.99 -10.08 -10.56
N SER A 14 -7.98 -10.20 -11.44
CA SER A 14 -8.25 -9.16 -12.42
C SER A 14 -8.80 -7.91 -11.72
N PHE A 15 -8.39 -6.73 -12.18
CA PHE A 15 -8.80 -5.46 -11.59
C PHE A 15 -8.80 -4.32 -12.61
N ASP A 16 -9.62 -3.34 -12.35
CA ASP A 16 -9.71 -2.03 -13.02
C ASP A 16 -10.14 -0.94 -12.03
N GLU A 17 -10.52 0.23 -12.49
CA GLU A 17 -10.92 1.35 -11.63
C GLU A 17 -12.11 1.04 -10.71
N THR A 18 -13.00 0.14 -11.11
CA THR A 18 -14.17 -0.24 -10.30
C THR A 18 -13.81 -1.15 -9.12
N SER A 19 -12.62 -1.72 -9.15
CA SER A 19 -12.20 -2.74 -8.17
C SER A 19 -11.96 -2.19 -6.75
N LEU A 20 -11.82 -0.86 -6.60
CA LEU A 20 -11.81 -0.23 -5.27
C LEU A 20 -13.12 -0.48 -4.51
N GLU A 21 -14.25 -0.60 -5.21
CA GLU A 21 -15.56 -0.90 -4.62
C GLU A 21 -15.66 -2.33 -4.11
N SER A 22 -14.92 -3.26 -4.69
CA SER A 22 -14.90 -4.67 -4.27
C SER A 22 -13.80 -5.01 -3.27
N GLY A 23 -12.89 -4.06 -3.02
CA GLY A 23 -11.73 -4.23 -2.16
C GLY A 23 -10.56 -4.95 -2.85
N VAL A 24 -9.44 -4.25 -2.98
CA VAL A 24 -8.20 -4.74 -3.63
C VAL A 24 -6.99 -4.51 -2.74
N GLY A 25 -5.89 -5.18 -3.06
CA GLY A 25 -4.62 -5.01 -2.33
C GLY A 25 -3.92 -3.69 -2.63
N GLY A 26 -2.87 -3.40 -1.86
CA GLY A 26 -2.14 -2.13 -1.95
C GLY A 26 -1.54 -1.85 -3.32
N ALA A 27 -1.01 -2.87 -4.03
CA ALA A 27 -0.43 -2.68 -5.36
C ALA A 27 -1.50 -2.32 -6.42
N GLN A 28 -2.70 -2.91 -6.36
CA GLN A 28 -3.80 -2.54 -7.23
C GLN A 28 -4.32 -1.14 -6.89
N THR A 29 -4.49 -0.82 -5.60
CA THR A 29 -4.83 0.54 -5.14
C THR A 29 -3.86 1.58 -5.69
N TYR A 30 -2.55 1.29 -5.64
CA TYR A 30 -1.51 2.14 -6.22
C TYR A 30 -1.75 2.40 -7.72
N VAL A 31 -1.97 1.35 -8.52
CA VAL A 31 -2.18 1.48 -9.96
C VAL A 31 -3.41 2.33 -10.26
N ILE A 32 -4.53 2.05 -9.61
CA ILE A 32 -5.80 2.75 -9.83
C ILE A 32 -5.68 4.23 -9.45
N CYS A 33 -5.21 4.51 -8.24
CA CYS A 33 -5.19 5.87 -7.73
C CYS A 33 -4.09 6.74 -8.37
N LEU A 34 -2.91 6.17 -8.64
CA LEU A 34 -1.84 6.91 -9.31
C LEU A 34 -2.21 7.25 -10.76
N SER A 35 -2.76 6.28 -11.52
CA SER A 35 -3.13 6.53 -12.91
C SER A 35 -4.17 7.64 -13.04
N LYS A 36 -5.20 7.63 -12.17
CA LYS A 36 -6.18 8.69 -12.08
C LYS A 36 -5.53 10.03 -11.72
N ALA A 37 -4.70 10.08 -10.69
CA ALA A 37 -4.05 11.31 -10.26
C ALA A 37 -3.11 11.90 -11.33
N LEU A 38 -2.42 11.07 -12.12
CA LEU A 38 -1.62 11.53 -13.25
C LEU A 38 -2.51 12.06 -14.41
N ALA A 39 -3.66 11.42 -14.68
CA ALA A 39 -4.62 11.89 -15.66
C ALA A 39 -5.24 13.24 -15.23
N ASP A 40 -5.58 13.39 -13.95
CA ASP A 40 -6.07 14.65 -13.36
C ASP A 40 -5.04 15.80 -13.49
N MET A 41 -3.73 15.49 -13.57
CA MET A 41 -2.67 16.46 -13.85
C MET A 41 -2.49 16.79 -15.34
N GLY A 42 -3.28 16.17 -16.23
CA GLY A 42 -3.29 16.42 -17.66
C GLY A 42 -2.32 15.54 -18.47
N HIS A 43 -1.83 14.43 -17.92
CA HIS A 43 -1.10 13.42 -18.69
C HIS A 43 -2.08 12.50 -19.44
N GLU A 44 -1.65 11.97 -20.61
CA GLU A 44 -2.35 10.89 -21.30
C GLU A 44 -1.91 9.56 -20.70
N VAL A 45 -2.74 8.95 -19.86
CA VAL A 45 -2.38 7.76 -19.10
C VAL A 45 -3.05 6.52 -19.67
N THR A 46 -2.25 5.48 -19.91
CA THR A 46 -2.74 4.14 -20.26
C THR A 46 -2.23 3.12 -19.23
N VAL A 47 -3.14 2.42 -18.60
CA VAL A 47 -2.84 1.28 -17.72
C VAL A 47 -2.88 -0.01 -18.53
N VAL A 48 -1.83 -0.82 -18.46
CA VAL A 48 -1.75 -2.17 -19.01
C VAL A 48 -1.65 -3.16 -17.86
N CYS A 49 -2.71 -3.89 -17.59
CA CYS A 49 -2.78 -4.79 -16.44
C CYS A 49 -3.70 -5.99 -16.73
N GLN A 50 -3.93 -6.83 -15.73
CA GLN A 50 -4.94 -7.89 -15.81
C GLN A 50 -6.35 -7.31 -15.63
N CYS A 51 -6.77 -6.34 -16.47
CA CYS A 51 -8.13 -5.84 -16.46
C CYS A 51 -9.08 -6.72 -17.30
N PHE A 52 -10.38 -6.55 -17.07
CA PHE A 52 -11.40 -7.41 -17.68
C PHE A 52 -11.57 -7.17 -19.19
N SER A 53 -11.44 -5.93 -19.63
CA SER A 53 -11.58 -5.54 -21.03
C SER A 53 -10.87 -4.23 -21.31
N GLU A 54 -10.69 -3.89 -22.58
CA GLU A 54 -10.21 -2.56 -22.96
C GLU A 54 -11.33 -1.53 -22.85
N HIS A 55 -11.09 -0.45 -22.11
CA HIS A 55 -12.03 0.65 -21.91
C HIS A 55 -11.32 1.93 -21.47
N THR A 56 -12.09 3.01 -21.29
CA THR A 56 -11.59 4.27 -20.73
C THR A 56 -12.51 4.72 -19.60
N ALA A 57 -11.91 5.03 -18.46
CA ALA A 57 -12.61 5.56 -17.31
C ALA A 57 -11.71 6.54 -16.54
N ASP A 58 -12.29 7.57 -15.94
CA ASP A 58 -11.56 8.62 -15.17
C ASP A 58 -10.39 9.26 -15.93
N GLY A 59 -10.50 9.40 -17.25
CA GLY A 59 -9.43 9.93 -18.10
C GLY A 59 -8.26 8.95 -18.35
N VAL A 60 -8.36 7.70 -17.87
CA VAL A 60 -7.36 6.64 -18.00
C VAL A 60 -7.84 5.59 -18.99
N ARG A 61 -6.98 5.19 -19.94
CA ARG A 61 -7.25 4.04 -20.82
C ARG A 61 -6.74 2.77 -20.18
N TRP A 62 -7.58 1.75 -20.11
CA TRP A 62 -7.27 0.43 -19.55
C TRP A 62 -7.14 -0.60 -20.66
N ILE A 63 -6.07 -1.36 -20.69
CA ILE A 63 -5.80 -2.38 -21.71
C ILE A 63 -5.41 -3.71 -21.01
N PRO A 64 -6.06 -4.83 -21.35
CA PRO A 64 -5.64 -6.14 -20.85
C PRO A 64 -4.18 -6.44 -21.18
N LEU A 65 -3.43 -6.93 -20.20
CA LEU A 65 -2.01 -7.25 -20.33
C LEU A 65 -1.75 -8.18 -21.53
N SER A 66 -2.62 -9.17 -21.75
CA SER A 66 -2.55 -10.11 -22.86
C SER A 66 -2.72 -9.49 -24.26
N ASN A 67 -3.28 -8.28 -24.36
CA ASN A 67 -3.40 -7.57 -25.63
C ASN A 67 -2.07 -6.96 -26.10
N ILE A 68 -1.12 -6.78 -25.17
CA ILE A 68 0.17 -6.15 -25.43
C ILE A 68 1.31 -7.14 -25.34
N PHE A 69 1.31 -8.01 -24.32
CA PHE A 69 2.39 -8.94 -24.04
C PHE A 69 2.03 -10.38 -24.39
N SER A 70 2.95 -11.06 -25.05
CA SER A 70 2.87 -12.48 -25.41
C SER A 70 4.23 -13.13 -25.27
N VAL A 71 4.29 -14.44 -25.52
CA VAL A 71 5.56 -15.20 -25.57
C VAL A 71 6.45 -14.73 -26.74
N ASP A 72 5.86 -14.15 -27.78
CA ASP A 72 6.58 -13.49 -28.86
C ASP A 72 6.94 -12.06 -28.43
N ILE A 73 8.22 -11.86 -28.13
CA ILE A 73 8.74 -10.57 -27.64
C ILE A 73 8.66 -9.52 -28.74
N ASP A 74 8.91 -9.86 -30.01
CA ASP A 74 8.89 -8.90 -31.11
C ASP A 74 7.44 -8.42 -31.38
N TYR A 75 6.46 -9.28 -31.22
CA TYR A 75 5.06 -8.89 -31.18
C TYR A 75 4.79 -7.88 -30.09
N SER A 76 5.21 -8.18 -28.85
CA SER A 76 5.02 -7.31 -27.69
C SER A 76 5.67 -5.92 -27.88
N VAL A 77 6.90 -5.88 -28.40
CA VAL A 77 7.62 -4.65 -28.74
C VAL A 77 6.83 -3.83 -29.78
N SER A 78 6.33 -4.48 -30.84
CA SER A 78 5.55 -3.81 -31.88
C SER A 78 4.25 -3.20 -31.35
N ARG A 79 3.63 -3.87 -30.37
CA ARG A 79 2.42 -3.37 -29.69
C ARG A 79 2.72 -2.15 -28.83
N LEU A 80 3.82 -2.18 -28.07
CA LEU A 80 4.29 -1.05 -27.25
C LEU A 80 4.57 0.19 -28.10
N TRP A 81 5.23 0.05 -29.25
CA TRP A 81 5.49 1.17 -30.17
C TRP A 81 4.21 1.81 -30.70
N ARG A 82 3.18 1.01 -30.98
CA ARG A 82 1.87 1.55 -31.46
C ARG A 82 1.16 2.36 -30.38
N LEU A 83 1.43 2.10 -29.11
CA LEU A 83 0.87 2.90 -28.02
C LEU A 83 1.55 4.27 -27.90
N GLY A 84 2.79 4.40 -28.37
CA GLY A 84 3.51 5.66 -28.46
C GLY A 84 3.81 6.29 -27.10
N PHE A 85 4.11 5.47 -26.10
CA PHE A 85 4.49 5.97 -24.78
C PHE A 85 5.82 6.75 -24.82
N GLU A 86 5.86 7.88 -24.12
CA GLU A 86 7.08 8.67 -23.91
C GLU A 86 7.87 8.12 -22.71
N ALA A 87 7.17 7.52 -21.73
CA ALA A 87 7.77 6.80 -20.60
C ALA A 87 6.83 5.69 -20.12
N VAL A 88 7.41 4.67 -19.48
CA VAL A 88 6.66 3.58 -18.87
C VAL A 88 7.02 3.42 -17.41
N ILE A 89 6.01 3.35 -16.55
CA ILE A 89 6.12 2.93 -15.15
C ILE A 89 5.77 1.45 -15.09
N VAL A 90 6.72 0.60 -14.69
CA VAL A 90 6.52 -0.86 -14.57
C VAL A 90 6.35 -1.21 -13.11
N SER A 91 5.12 -1.48 -12.72
CA SER A 91 4.76 -1.90 -11.35
C SER A 91 4.87 -3.42 -11.22
N ARG A 92 5.50 -3.89 -10.15
CA ARG A 92 5.73 -5.32 -9.89
C ARG A 92 6.41 -6.01 -11.07
N PRO A 93 7.61 -5.57 -11.48
CA PRO A 93 8.24 -6.01 -12.71
C PRO A 93 8.40 -7.53 -12.75
N GLU A 94 8.00 -8.14 -13.88
CA GLU A 94 8.15 -9.55 -14.23
C GLU A 94 9.08 -9.66 -15.44
N TYR A 95 9.88 -10.71 -15.49
CA TYR A 95 11.00 -10.85 -16.40
C TYR A 95 10.60 -10.68 -17.90
N ASN A 96 9.57 -11.39 -18.37
CA ASN A 96 9.21 -11.36 -19.79
C ASN A 96 8.61 -10.01 -20.20
N VAL A 97 7.75 -9.44 -19.35
CA VAL A 97 7.15 -8.13 -19.58
C VAL A 97 8.23 -7.06 -19.59
N LEU A 98 9.12 -7.07 -18.58
CA LEU A 98 10.21 -6.11 -18.49
C LEU A 98 11.17 -6.24 -19.68
N ASN A 99 11.52 -7.45 -20.11
CA ASN A 99 12.37 -7.67 -21.29
C ASN A 99 11.75 -7.05 -22.56
N ALA A 100 10.46 -7.22 -22.79
CA ALA A 100 9.79 -6.59 -23.92
C ALA A 100 9.79 -5.05 -23.83
N VAL A 101 9.54 -4.50 -22.63
CA VAL A 101 9.58 -3.05 -22.38
C VAL A 101 10.99 -2.51 -22.64
N LEU A 102 12.04 -3.13 -22.13
CA LEU A 102 13.42 -2.69 -22.33
C LEU A 102 13.84 -2.77 -23.82
N ARG A 103 13.46 -3.85 -24.52
CA ARG A 103 13.72 -3.99 -25.97
C ARG A 103 12.94 -2.97 -26.81
N SER A 104 11.84 -2.43 -26.34
CA SER A 104 11.13 -1.37 -27.04
C SER A 104 11.90 -0.05 -27.07
N GLY A 105 12.90 0.12 -26.20
CA GLY A 105 13.67 1.35 -26.07
C GLY A 105 12.95 2.50 -25.35
N ILE A 106 11.72 2.27 -24.85
CA ILE A 106 10.97 3.30 -24.14
C ILE A 106 11.59 3.48 -22.74
N PRO A 107 11.89 4.73 -22.31
CA PRO A 107 12.40 5.02 -20.97
C PRO A 107 11.49 4.42 -19.89
N SER A 108 12.05 3.67 -18.94
CA SER A 108 11.26 2.89 -18.00
C SER A 108 11.68 3.12 -16.55
N TYR A 109 10.69 3.25 -15.67
CA TYR A 109 10.85 3.31 -14.23
C TYR A 109 10.23 2.08 -13.59
N LEU A 110 10.98 1.39 -12.73
CA LEU A 110 10.55 0.12 -12.14
C LEU A 110 10.12 0.36 -10.71
N VAL A 111 8.88 0.02 -10.38
CA VAL A 111 8.28 0.23 -9.06
C VAL A 111 8.12 -1.10 -8.33
N PHE A 112 8.74 -1.19 -7.17
CA PHE A 112 8.64 -2.34 -6.28
C PHE A 112 7.67 -2.04 -5.13
N HIS A 113 6.76 -2.98 -4.87
CA HIS A 113 5.84 -2.94 -3.73
C HIS A 113 6.27 -3.91 -2.62
N GLY A 114 7.02 -4.93 -2.98
CA GLY A 114 7.61 -5.93 -2.09
C GLY A 114 9.14 -5.92 -2.16
N LEU A 115 9.77 -6.92 -1.55
CA LEU A 115 11.22 -6.95 -1.39
C LEU A 115 11.97 -7.45 -2.63
N ASN A 116 11.33 -8.29 -3.47
CA ASN A 116 11.98 -8.90 -4.65
C ASN A 116 10.97 -9.36 -5.70
N GLU A 117 9.87 -8.65 -5.87
CA GLU A 117 8.75 -9.04 -6.73
C GLU A 117 9.19 -9.37 -8.17
N GLY A 118 8.86 -10.59 -8.63
CA GLY A 118 8.91 -10.99 -10.03
C GLY A 118 10.29 -11.11 -10.69
N LEU A 119 11.34 -10.64 -10.02
CA LEU A 119 12.71 -10.74 -10.49
C LEU A 119 13.47 -11.80 -9.68
N CYS A 120 13.95 -12.84 -10.37
CA CYS A 120 14.91 -13.77 -9.80
C CYS A 120 16.25 -13.07 -9.51
N ILE A 121 17.16 -13.76 -8.82
CA ILE A 121 18.50 -13.25 -8.46
C ILE A 121 19.25 -12.67 -9.67
N ASP A 122 19.04 -13.23 -10.87
CA ASP A 122 19.62 -12.74 -12.14
C ASP A 122 18.96 -11.43 -12.64
N GLY A 123 17.86 -10.99 -12.05
CA GLY A 123 17.16 -9.74 -12.41
C GLY A 123 17.95 -8.48 -12.11
N GLY A 124 18.99 -8.53 -11.29
CA GLY A 124 19.85 -7.38 -11.00
C GLY A 124 20.49 -6.76 -12.24
N ASP A 125 20.82 -7.55 -13.26
CA ASP A 125 21.37 -7.04 -14.51
C ASP A 125 20.33 -6.28 -15.33
N MET A 126 19.05 -6.70 -15.30
CA MET A 126 17.96 -5.96 -15.94
C MET A 126 17.76 -4.57 -15.30
N LEU A 127 17.96 -4.44 -14.00
CA LEU A 127 17.85 -3.16 -13.30
C LEU A 127 18.94 -2.15 -13.70
N ARG A 128 20.07 -2.64 -14.23
CA ARG A 128 21.18 -1.84 -14.76
C ARG A 128 21.09 -1.58 -16.26
N HIS A 129 20.07 -2.10 -16.92
CA HIS A 129 19.87 -1.89 -18.36
C HIS A 129 19.69 -0.39 -18.65
N PRO A 130 20.33 0.18 -19.71
CA PRO A 130 20.25 1.62 -20.03
C PRO A 130 18.81 2.16 -20.25
N GLY A 131 17.87 1.30 -20.59
CA GLY A 131 16.45 1.63 -20.70
C GLY A 131 15.74 1.84 -19.35
N VAL A 132 16.33 1.34 -18.23
CA VAL A 132 15.86 1.62 -16.88
C VAL A 132 16.41 2.97 -16.44
N ARG A 133 15.55 3.95 -16.28
CA ARG A 133 15.91 5.31 -15.86
C ARG A 133 15.92 5.46 -14.34
N GLY A 134 15.21 4.58 -13.62
CA GLY A 134 15.23 4.56 -12.18
C GLY A 134 14.43 3.39 -11.60
N VAL A 135 14.78 3.02 -10.38
CA VAL A 135 14.05 2.11 -9.53
C VAL A 135 13.31 2.92 -8.48
N VAL A 136 12.01 2.74 -8.37
CA VAL A 136 11.18 3.44 -7.39
C VAL A 136 10.85 2.49 -6.24
N THR A 137 11.11 2.96 -5.04
CA THR A 137 10.81 2.29 -3.77
C THR A 137 9.88 3.16 -2.93
N LEU A 138 9.22 2.56 -1.96
CA LEU A 138 8.12 3.24 -1.25
C LEU A 138 8.58 4.01 0.00
N THR A 139 9.76 3.66 0.56
CA THR A 139 10.34 4.27 1.75
C THR A 139 11.86 4.26 1.66
N SER A 140 12.55 5.04 2.49
CA SER A 140 14.01 5.06 2.54
C SER A 140 14.57 3.73 3.01
N TRP A 141 13.90 3.07 3.99
CA TRP A 141 14.27 1.72 4.37
C TRP A 141 14.21 0.73 3.20
N HIS A 142 13.12 0.81 2.40
CA HIS A 142 12.95 -0.04 1.21
C HIS A 142 14.03 0.25 0.16
N ALA A 143 14.41 1.53 -0.02
CA ALA A 143 15.49 1.91 -0.92
C ALA A 143 16.83 1.30 -0.50
N GLU A 144 17.20 1.40 0.77
CA GLU A 144 18.42 0.79 1.30
C GLU A 144 18.44 -0.73 1.12
N TYR A 145 17.30 -1.38 1.38
CA TYR A 145 17.17 -2.82 1.16
C TYR A 145 17.40 -3.20 -0.31
N MET A 146 16.76 -2.50 -1.26
CA MET A 146 16.88 -2.77 -2.69
C MET A 146 18.28 -2.47 -3.22
N LYS A 147 18.91 -1.38 -2.76
CA LYS A 147 20.32 -1.07 -3.07
C LYS A 147 21.25 -2.19 -2.62
N GLY A 148 21.08 -2.68 -1.40
CA GLY A 148 21.87 -3.79 -0.86
C GLY A 148 21.64 -5.10 -1.61
N LEU A 149 20.38 -5.41 -1.94
CA LEU A 149 20.02 -6.67 -2.62
C LEU A 149 20.55 -6.74 -4.06
N PHE A 150 20.43 -5.66 -4.83
CA PHE A 150 20.75 -5.62 -6.25
C PHE A 150 22.04 -4.84 -6.59
N GLY A 151 22.74 -4.31 -5.59
CA GLY A 151 23.95 -3.52 -5.80
C GLY A 151 23.71 -2.26 -6.63
N LEU A 152 22.61 -1.53 -6.35
CA LEU A 152 22.24 -0.33 -7.09
C LEU A 152 22.91 0.91 -6.51
N GLU A 153 23.34 1.83 -7.39
CA GLU A 153 23.80 3.14 -7.00
C GLU A 153 22.64 4.00 -6.45
N SER A 154 22.94 4.87 -5.49
CA SER A 154 21.93 5.74 -4.88
C SER A 154 21.20 6.63 -5.88
N SER A 155 21.87 7.08 -6.93
CA SER A 155 21.31 7.89 -8.01
C SER A 155 20.29 7.10 -8.88
N ALA A 156 20.33 5.78 -8.85
CA ALA A 156 19.41 4.92 -9.59
C ALA A 156 18.10 4.62 -8.83
N VAL A 157 17.99 5.04 -7.56
CA VAL A 157 16.85 4.69 -6.71
C VAL A 157 16.15 5.94 -6.22
N ALA A 158 14.87 6.08 -6.58
CA ALA A 158 13.99 7.13 -6.08
C ALA A 158 13.08 6.57 -4.98
N VAL A 159 12.75 7.41 -4.00
CA VAL A 159 11.78 7.09 -2.96
C VAL A 159 10.49 7.87 -3.25
N ILE A 160 9.43 7.17 -3.66
CA ILE A 160 8.11 7.75 -3.89
C ILE A 160 7.09 6.90 -3.13
N PRO A 161 6.44 7.44 -2.09
CA PRO A 161 5.53 6.68 -1.25
C PRO A 161 4.21 6.34 -1.96
N ASN A 162 3.41 5.47 -1.36
CA ASN A 162 2.00 5.36 -1.71
C ASN A 162 1.23 6.57 -1.19
N GLY A 163 0.04 6.79 -1.75
CA GLY A 163 -0.84 7.89 -1.38
C GLY A 163 -2.12 7.45 -0.68
N ILE A 164 -2.88 8.46 -0.28
CA ILE A 164 -4.24 8.36 0.25
C ILE A 164 -5.11 9.41 -0.46
N SER A 165 -6.41 9.16 -0.55
CA SER A 165 -7.41 10.13 -1.01
C SER A 165 -8.12 10.73 0.20
N PRO A 166 -7.81 11.94 0.65
CA PRO A 166 -8.44 12.52 1.84
C PRO A 166 -9.96 12.61 1.75
N ASP A 167 -10.50 12.77 0.54
CA ASP A 167 -11.94 12.88 0.30
C ASP A 167 -12.72 11.61 0.69
N ASP A 168 -12.05 10.45 0.74
CA ASP A 168 -12.67 9.19 1.17
C ASP A 168 -12.96 9.16 2.69
N PHE A 169 -12.44 10.13 3.45
CA PHE A 169 -12.49 10.20 4.91
C PHE A 169 -13.18 11.47 5.44
N ILE A 170 -13.99 12.12 4.61
CA ILE A 170 -14.73 13.33 5.02
C ILE A 170 -15.67 12.99 6.19
N GLY A 171 -15.59 13.81 7.27
CA GLY A 171 -16.40 13.63 8.48
C GLY A 171 -15.87 12.58 9.47
N MET A 172 -14.76 11.90 9.14
CA MET A 172 -14.14 10.89 10.03
C MET A 172 -13.17 11.49 11.06
N ASP A 173 -13.02 12.80 11.09
CA ASP A 173 -12.28 13.57 12.10
C ASP A 173 -13.16 14.15 13.21
N GLU A 174 -14.49 14.04 13.05
CA GLU A 174 -15.43 14.50 14.06
C GLU A 174 -15.50 13.53 15.26
N PRO A 175 -15.69 14.05 16.48
CA PRO A 175 -15.89 13.21 17.65
C PRO A 175 -17.09 12.27 17.47
N HIS A 176 -16.90 11.00 17.73
CA HIS A 176 -17.93 9.99 17.63
C HIS A 176 -17.70 8.88 18.68
N PRO A 177 -18.75 8.18 19.13
CA PRO A 177 -18.57 7.02 19.97
C PRO A 177 -17.81 5.92 19.24
N VAL A 178 -16.86 5.29 19.92
CA VAL A 178 -16.09 4.14 19.39
C VAL A 178 -16.43 2.89 20.18
N ASP A 179 -16.40 1.75 19.49
CA ASP A 179 -16.54 0.44 20.12
C ASP A 179 -15.22 0.06 20.81
N HIS A 180 -15.31 -0.65 21.93
CA HIS A 180 -14.18 -1.28 22.61
C HIS A 180 -13.70 -2.49 21.79
N SER A 181 -13.13 -2.23 20.61
CA SER A 181 -12.82 -3.29 19.66
C SER A 181 -11.71 -2.89 18.70
N ILE A 182 -11.20 -3.89 17.99
CA ILE A 182 -10.21 -3.73 16.93
C ILE A 182 -10.74 -4.35 15.65
N LEU A 183 -10.54 -3.67 14.52
CA LEU A 183 -10.74 -4.21 13.19
C LEU A 183 -9.41 -4.70 12.62
N TRP A 184 -9.34 -5.98 12.30
CA TRP A 184 -8.29 -6.54 11.45
C TRP A 184 -8.69 -6.40 9.98
N SER A 185 -7.82 -5.85 9.14
CA SER A 185 -8.12 -5.59 7.72
C SER A 185 -6.97 -5.95 6.77
N SER A 186 -6.19 -6.94 7.14
CA SER A 186 -5.05 -7.43 6.35
C SER A 186 -5.16 -8.94 6.08
N GLU A 187 -4.18 -9.49 5.36
CA GLU A 187 -4.06 -10.94 5.22
C GLU A 187 -3.92 -11.59 6.60
N PRO A 188 -4.67 -12.66 6.90
CA PRO A 188 -4.70 -13.28 8.22
C PRO A 188 -3.31 -13.71 8.74
N GLN A 189 -2.46 -14.22 7.85
CA GLN A 189 -1.12 -14.69 8.19
C GLN A 189 -0.15 -13.57 8.62
N ARG A 190 -0.56 -12.31 8.55
CA ARG A 190 0.27 -11.17 8.94
C ARG A 190 0.16 -10.83 10.43
N GLY A 191 -0.52 -11.66 11.24
CA GLY A 191 -0.59 -11.52 12.70
C GLY A 191 -2.00 -11.51 13.30
N LEU A 192 -3.03 -12.00 12.60
CA LEU A 192 -4.37 -12.17 13.17
C LEU A 192 -4.36 -13.11 14.37
N ASP A 193 -3.55 -14.16 14.32
CA ASP A 193 -3.35 -15.11 15.42
C ASP A 193 -2.78 -14.42 16.66
N ILE A 194 -1.85 -13.48 16.49
CA ILE A 194 -1.29 -12.65 17.58
C ILE A 194 -2.42 -11.82 18.21
N LEU A 195 -3.22 -11.11 17.39
CA LEU A 195 -4.36 -10.33 17.91
C LEU A 195 -5.35 -11.20 18.67
N CYS A 196 -5.69 -12.37 18.14
CA CYS A 196 -6.59 -13.31 18.82
C CYS A 196 -6.02 -13.80 20.17
N ALA A 197 -4.73 -14.10 20.22
CA ALA A 197 -4.06 -14.51 21.46
C ALA A 197 -4.08 -13.38 22.51
N LEU A 198 -3.90 -12.12 22.08
CA LEU A 198 -3.96 -10.97 22.98
C LEU A 198 -5.40 -10.64 23.41
N GLY A 199 -6.41 -10.94 22.59
CA GLY A 199 -7.81 -10.64 22.88
C GLY A 199 -8.25 -11.16 24.25
N THR A 200 -7.83 -12.36 24.64
CA THR A 200 -8.12 -12.93 25.97
C THR A 200 -7.47 -12.12 27.10
N LYS A 201 -6.27 -11.56 26.89
CA LYS A 201 -5.61 -10.72 27.88
C LYS A 201 -6.29 -9.35 27.97
N ILE A 202 -6.67 -8.74 26.84
CA ILE A 202 -7.36 -7.46 26.79
C ILE A 202 -8.72 -7.53 27.49
N ARG A 203 -9.50 -8.62 27.29
CA ARG A 203 -10.80 -8.82 27.95
C ARG A 203 -10.75 -8.87 29.47
N LYS A 204 -9.57 -9.09 30.08
CA LYS A 204 -9.41 -8.96 31.53
C LYS A 204 -9.49 -7.50 32.02
N HIS A 205 -9.20 -6.55 31.13
CA HIS A 205 -9.22 -5.11 31.40
C HIS A 205 -10.47 -4.43 30.82
N ILE A 206 -10.90 -4.89 29.64
CA ILE A 206 -12.06 -4.38 28.91
C ILE A 206 -12.98 -5.56 28.61
N HIS A 207 -14.00 -5.76 29.44
CA HIS A 207 -14.85 -6.98 29.40
C HIS A 207 -15.62 -7.18 28.10
N ASP A 208 -16.03 -6.09 27.46
CA ASP A 208 -16.78 -6.05 26.21
C ASP A 208 -15.90 -5.96 24.95
N PHE A 209 -14.58 -6.18 25.11
CA PHE A 209 -13.65 -6.10 23.97
C PHE A 209 -13.97 -7.12 22.88
N GLY A 210 -14.11 -6.61 21.66
CA GLY A 210 -14.37 -7.35 20.42
C GLY A 210 -13.23 -7.33 19.42
N ILE A 211 -13.16 -8.36 18.59
CA ILE A 211 -12.29 -8.41 17.42
C ILE A 211 -13.17 -8.62 16.20
N TYR A 212 -13.04 -7.75 15.22
CA TYR A 212 -13.72 -7.83 13.93
C TYR A 212 -12.67 -8.05 12.84
N VAL A 213 -13.00 -8.87 11.84
CA VAL A 213 -12.05 -9.24 10.79
C VAL A 213 -12.67 -9.05 9.43
N SER A 214 -12.01 -8.28 8.58
CA SER A 214 -12.22 -8.25 7.13
C SER A 214 -10.94 -8.72 6.45
N SER A 215 -11.04 -9.54 5.44
CA SER A 215 -9.88 -10.00 4.67
C SER A 215 -9.95 -9.52 3.21
N PRO A 216 -8.81 -9.38 2.52
CA PRO A 216 -8.80 -9.06 1.09
C PRO A 216 -9.56 -10.09 0.25
N SER A 217 -10.17 -9.65 -0.86
CA SER A 217 -11.00 -10.49 -1.74
C SER A 217 -10.27 -11.69 -2.36
N TYR A 218 -8.95 -11.65 -2.43
CA TYR A 218 -8.12 -12.75 -2.91
C TYR A 218 -7.77 -13.79 -1.82
N CYS A 219 -8.14 -13.53 -0.57
CA CYS A 219 -8.03 -14.51 0.51
C CYS A 219 -9.27 -15.40 0.56
N ALA A 220 -9.12 -16.63 1.03
CA ALA A 220 -10.26 -17.49 1.33
C ALA A 220 -11.07 -16.89 2.49
N ASN A 221 -12.36 -17.18 2.50
CA ASN A 221 -13.21 -16.85 3.65
C ASN A 221 -12.68 -17.53 4.91
N LEU A 222 -12.63 -16.78 5.99
CA LEU A 222 -12.24 -17.31 7.29
C LEU A 222 -13.38 -18.14 7.89
N PRO A 223 -13.04 -19.23 8.63
CA PRO A 223 -14.03 -20.00 9.35
C PRO A 223 -14.64 -19.17 10.49
N GLU A 224 -15.84 -19.54 10.91
CA GLU A 224 -16.39 -19.03 12.16
C GLU A 224 -15.47 -19.36 13.33
N ASN A 225 -15.29 -18.38 14.22
CA ASN A 225 -14.38 -18.49 15.36
C ASN A 225 -14.91 -17.66 16.52
N ASP A 226 -14.85 -18.22 17.74
CA ASP A 226 -15.29 -17.54 18.96
C ASP A 226 -14.39 -16.32 19.33
N SER A 227 -13.20 -16.24 18.73
CA SER A 227 -12.26 -15.16 19.03
C SER A 227 -12.54 -13.87 18.27
N TYR A 228 -13.26 -13.93 17.14
CA TYR A 228 -13.56 -12.76 16.30
C TYR A 228 -14.88 -12.90 15.53
N VAL A 229 -15.40 -11.77 15.06
CA VAL A 229 -16.52 -11.69 14.11
C VAL A 229 -15.98 -11.47 12.71
N TYR A 230 -16.23 -12.39 11.79
CA TYR A 230 -15.81 -12.24 10.40
C TYR A 230 -16.83 -11.44 9.59
N LEU A 231 -16.39 -10.31 9.01
CA LEU A 231 -17.21 -9.39 8.22
C LEU A 231 -17.17 -9.67 6.71
N GLY A 232 -16.36 -10.64 6.29
CA GLY A 232 -16.15 -10.92 4.86
C GLY A 232 -15.17 -9.95 4.20
N HIS A 233 -15.31 -9.84 2.88
CA HIS A 233 -14.53 -8.89 2.06
C HIS A 233 -15.32 -7.59 1.96
N LEU A 234 -14.73 -6.49 2.39
CA LEU A 234 -15.38 -5.18 2.37
C LEU A 234 -14.86 -4.32 1.21
N SER A 235 -15.76 -3.52 0.62
CA SER A 235 -15.34 -2.42 -0.26
C SER A 235 -14.49 -1.40 0.53
N LYS A 236 -13.72 -0.57 -0.16
CA LYS A 236 -12.91 0.47 0.51
C LYS A 236 -13.77 1.40 1.37
N SER A 237 -14.89 1.89 0.86
CA SER A 237 -15.79 2.76 1.62
C SER A 237 -16.39 2.06 2.85
N SER A 238 -16.81 0.80 2.70
CA SER A 238 -17.31 -0.01 3.82
C SER A 238 -16.21 -0.29 4.85
N LEU A 239 -14.99 -0.55 4.39
CA LEU A 239 -13.84 -0.79 5.26
C LEU A 239 -13.52 0.46 6.11
N TYR A 240 -13.48 1.64 5.48
CA TYR A 240 -13.22 2.90 6.19
C TYR A 240 -14.34 3.22 7.19
N GLY A 241 -15.60 2.99 6.81
CA GLY A 241 -16.73 3.12 7.73
C GLY A 241 -16.69 2.13 8.89
N GLN A 242 -16.14 0.94 8.70
CA GLN A 242 -15.89 0.01 9.80
C GLN A 242 -14.70 0.46 10.65
N MET A 243 -13.56 0.84 10.05
CA MET A 243 -12.41 1.37 10.79
C MET A 243 -12.83 2.52 11.70
N HIS A 244 -13.67 3.44 11.22
CA HIS A 244 -14.14 4.60 11.98
C HIS A 244 -14.90 4.25 13.28
N LYS A 245 -15.43 3.05 13.41
CA LYS A 245 -16.12 2.59 14.62
C LYS A 245 -15.18 2.15 15.74
N HIS A 246 -13.90 1.93 15.45
CA HIS A 246 -12.94 1.35 16.38
C HIS A 246 -11.95 2.40 16.88
N ALA A 247 -11.54 2.32 18.15
CA ALA A 247 -10.58 3.27 18.71
C ALA A 247 -9.16 3.05 18.21
N VAL A 248 -8.78 1.80 18.00
CA VAL A 248 -7.40 1.38 17.77
C VAL A 248 -7.30 0.55 16.50
N TRP A 249 -6.27 0.81 15.72
CA TRP A 249 -5.77 -0.09 14.69
C TRP A 249 -4.48 -0.73 15.18
N PHE A 250 -4.48 -2.04 15.33
CA PHE A 250 -3.35 -2.80 15.83
C PHE A 250 -2.79 -3.72 14.75
N TYR A 251 -1.50 -3.61 14.48
CA TYR A 251 -0.83 -4.38 13.44
C TYR A 251 0.48 -5.01 13.96
N PRO A 252 0.40 -6.19 14.59
CA PRO A 252 1.54 -6.87 15.20
C PRO A 252 2.42 -7.60 14.19
N SER A 253 2.36 -7.25 12.92
CA SER A 253 2.99 -8.00 11.84
C SER A 253 4.51 -8.15 12.03
N VAL A 254 4.99 -9.37 11.86
CA VAL A 254 6.42 -9.69 11.70
C VAL A 254 6.86 -9.59 10.23
N PHE A 255 5.92 -9.35 9.31
CA PHE A 255 6.20 -9.15 7.91
C PHE A 255 7.03 -7.88 7.69
N ARG A 256 8.01 -7.95 6.80
CA ARG A 256 8.86 -6.80 6.45
C ARG A 256 8.11 -5.87 5.50
N GLU A 257 7.23 -5.05 6.08
CA GLU A 257 6.43 -4.09 5.31
C GLU A 257 7.31 -3.05 4.62
N THR A 258 7.07 -2.85 3.34
CA THR A 258 7.75 -1.81 2.55
C THR A 258 7.11 -0.43 2.74
N PHE A 259 5.80 -0.39 3.08
CA PHE A 259 5.05 0.86 3.30
C PHE A 259 3.90 0.70 4.31
N CYS A 260 2.88 -0.10 4.02
CA CYS A 260 1.63 -0.27 4.79
C CYS A 260 0.58 0.83 4.57
N ILE A 261 -0.09 0.83 3.40
CA ILE A 261 -1.21 1.75 3.10
C ILE A 261 -2.30 1.69 4.18
N THR A 262 -2.62 0.50 4.68
CA THR A 262 -3.70 0.30 5.67
C THR A 262 -3.46 1.09 6.96
N ALA A 263 -2.21 1.33 7.33
CA ALA A 263 -1.91 2.19 8.48
C ALA A 263 -2.35 3.65 8.25
N LEU A 264 -2.13 4.17 7.04
CA LEU A 264 -2.62 5.51 6.68
C LEU A 264 -4.16 5.55 6.66
N GLU A 265 -4.80 4.54 6.06
CA GLU A 265 -6.26 4.41 5.99
C GLU A 265 -6.88 4.38 7.39
N ALA A 266 -6.29 3.64 8.31
CA ALA A 266 -6.74 3.56 9.69
C ALA A 266 -6.60 4.91 10.43
N CYS A 267 -5.45 5.57 10.31
CA CYS A 267 -5.25 6.90 10.91
C CYS A 267 -6.24 7.93 10.33
N MET A 268 -6.48 7.89 9.02
CA MET A 268 -7.45 8.77 8.35
C MET A 268 -8.89 8.46 8.77
N SER A 269 -9.18 7.23 9.16
CA SER A 269 -10.48 6.82 9.72
C SER A 269 -10.65 7.13 11.21
N GLY A 270 -9.66 7.77 11.85
CA GLY A 270 -9.72 8.16 13.25
C GLY A 270 -9.14 7.14 14.25
N ASN A 271 -8.57 6.03 13.79
CA ASN A 271 -7.96 5.06 14.69
C ASN A 271 -6.62 5.58 15.26
N MET A 272 -6.33 5.19 16.50
CA MET A 272 -4.99 5.29 17.06
C MET A 272 -4.16 4.10 16.56
N PRO A 273 -3.05 4.31 15.84
CA PRO A 273 -2.23 3.19 15.37
C PRO A 273 -1.39 2.62 16.52
N VAL A 274 -1.28 1.29 16.59
CA VAL A 274 -0.40 0.54 17.49
C VAL A 274 0.32 -0.51 16.68
N LEU A 275 1.62 -0.34 16.47
CA LEU A 275 2.42 -1.23 15.65
C LEU A 275 3.91 -1.16 16.03
N PRO A 276 4.69 -2.23 15.80
CA PRO A 276 6.14 -2.12 15.81
C PRO A 276 6.59 -1.16 14.72
N VAL A 277 7.21 -0.03 15.09
CA VAL A 277 7.71 0.97 14.13
C VAL A 277 9.04 0.47 13.56
N ARG A 278 8.95 -0.45 12.60
CA ARG A 278 10.08 -1.11 11.92
C ARG A 278 9.88 -1.08 10.41
N TYR A 279 10.95 -1.25 9.66
CA TYR A 279 10.95 -1.35 8.20
C TYR A 279 10.32 -0.10 7.56
N GLY A 280 9.45 -0.26 6.57
CA GLY A 280 8.76 0.86 5.92
C GLY A 280 7.96 1.77 6.86
N PRO A 281 7.16 1.23 7.80
CA PRO A 281 6.48 2.05 8.81
C PRO A 281 7.38 2.96 9.65
N SER A 282 8.68 2.64 9.82
CA SER A 282 9.61 3.52 10.54
C SER A 282 9.84 4.85 9.84
N ASP A 283 9.78 4.87 8.51
CA ASP A 283 9.92 6.12 7.75
C ASP A 283 8.60 6.91 7.75
N ILE A 284 7.46 6.21 7.64
CA ILE A 284 6.14 6.85 7.58
C ILE A 284 5.83 7.54 8.91
N PHE A 285 6.04 6.84 10.03
CA PHE A 285 5.67 7.31 11.36
C PHE A 285 6.86 7.85 12.17
N ALA A 286 7.99 8.15 11.53
CA ALA A 286 9.17 8.69 12.22
C ALA A 286 8.87 9.87 13.18
N PRO A 287 8.01 10.85 12.84
CA PRO A 287 7.70 11.95 13.76
C PRO A 287 6.90 11.54 15.00
N PHE A 288 6.29 10.36 14.99
CA PHE A 288 5.39 9.87 16.04
C PHE A 288 5.87 8.56 16.68
N ALA A 289 7.04 8.03 16.28
CA ALA A 289 7.52 6.71 16.64
C ALA A 289 7.56 6.47 18.16
N ASP A 290 7.97 7.47 18.94
CA ASP A 290 8.08 7.38 20.39
C ASP A 290 6.71 7.38 21.10
N ILE A 291 5.63 7.74 20.38
CA ILE A 291 4.28 7.88 20.98
C ILE A 291 3.39 6.68 20.59
N ILE A 292 3.43 6.28 19.32
CA ILE A 292 2.55 5.23 18.78
C ILE A 292 3.27 3.89 18.58
N GLY A 293 4.60 3.91 18.56
CA GLY A 293 5.42 2.74 18.31
C GLY A 293 5.50 1.81 19.53
N MET A 294 5.50 0.52 19.24
CA MET A 294 5.87 -0.49 20.22
C MET A 294 7.41 -0.61 20.28
N LYS A 295 7.94 -0.67 21.50
CA LYS A 295 9.36 -0.89 21.76
C LYS A 295 9.79 -2.32 21.41
N TYR A 296 8.95 -3.28 21.74
CA TYR A 296 9.20 -4.70 21.51
C TYR A 296 8.46 -5.19 20.27
N ASN A 297 8.96 -6.24 19.65
CA ASN A 297 8.32 -6.92 18.52
C ASN A 297 8.02 -8.38 18.88
N PHE A 298 7.06 -8.97 18.19
CA PHE A 298 6.56 -10.32 18.51
C PHE A 298 7.50 -11.45 18.02
N GLU A 299 8.44 -11.15 17.14
CA GLU A 299 9.38 -12.11 16.60
C GLU A 299 10.46 -12.47 17.64
N ASP A 300 11.03 -11.45 18.30
CA ASP A 300 12.17 -11.61 19.20
C ASP A 300 11.78 -11.60 20.68
N ASN A 301 10.68 -10.90 21.04
CA ASN A 301 10.34 -10.54 22.42
C ASN A 301 8.84 -10.76 22.69
N TRP A 302 8.33 -11.98 22.47
CA TRP A 302 6.90 -12.28 22.56
C TRP A 302 6.24 -11.84 23.88
N GLN A 303 6.88 -12.11 25.03
CA GLN A 303 6.28 -11.81 26.33
C GLN A 303 6.17 -10.29 26.54
N GLU A 304 7.28 -9.59 26.37
CA GLU A 304 7.39 -8.14 26.55
C GLU A 304 6.50 -7.40 25.52
N ALA A 305 6.51 -7.82 24.26
CA ALA A 305 5.65 -7.27 23.22
C ALA A 305 4.16 -7.49 23.53
N SER A 306 3.81 -8.64 24.07
CA SER A 306 2.42 -8.94 24.47
C SER A 306 1.94 -8.05 25.62
N GLU A 307 2.76 -7.84 26.63
CA GLU A 307 2.45 -6.99 27.79
C GLU A 307 2.32 -5.52 27.35
N GLU A 308 3.30 -5.04 26.59
CA GLU A 308 3.30 -3.69 26.03
C GLU A 308 2.08 -3.43 25.13
N ALA A 309 1.76 -4.36 24.19
CA ALA A 309 0.62 -4.22 23.31
C ALA A 309 -0.70 -4.14 24.09
N VAL A 310 -0.91 -5.00 25.07
CA VAL A 310 -2.13 -4.99 25.90
C VAL A 310 -2.25 -3.66 26.63
N GLU A 311 -1.17 -3.16 27.24
CA GLU A 311 -1.17 -1.88 27.95
C GLU A 311 -1.53 -0.72 27.02
N ILE A 312 -0.86 -0.60 25.85
CA ILE A 312 -1.08 0.48 24.90
C ILE A 312 -2.50 0.42 24.31
N ILE A 313 -2.97 -0.78 23.93
CA ILE A 313 -4.32 -0.97 23.38
C ILE A 313 -5.39 -0.57 24.39
N CYS A 314 -5.30 -1.08 25.62
CA CYS A 314 -6.29 -0.77 26.66
C CYS A 314 -6.31 0.71 26.98
N ARG A 315 -5.15 1.35 27.14
CA ARG A 315 -5.04 2.80 27.38
C ARG A 315 -5.69 3.61 26.23
N ASN A 316 -5.35 3.29 24.98
CA ASN A 316 -5.88 4.03 23.82
C ASN A 316 -7.39 3.85 23.63
N ILE A 317 -7.95 2.69 23.98
CA ILE A 317 -9.40 2.46 23.94
C ILE A 317 -10.09 3.27 25.07
N LEU A 318 -9.60 3.16 26.30
CA LEU A 318 -10.23 3.78 27.46
C LEU A 318 -10.09 5.32 27.48
N ASP A 319 -8.98 5.82 26.97
CA ASP A 319 -8.66 7.26 26.88
C ASP A 319 -8.88 7.83 25.48
N TYR A 320 -9.69 7.18 24.63
CA TYR A 320 -9.87 7.58 23.23
C TYR A 320 -10.24 9.06 23.07
N ASP A 321 -11.18 9.54 23.89
CA ASP A 321 -11.67 10.93 23.86
C ASP A 321 -10.84 11.88 24.72
N ALA A 322 -9.75 11.42 25.34
CA ALA A 322 -8.88 12.29 26.10
C ALA A 322 -8.26 13.38 25.20
N PRO A 323 -8.17 14.65 25.65
CA PRO A 323 -7.74 15.77 24.79
C PRO A 323 -6.40 15.52 24.09
N HIS A 324 -5.44 14.92 24.79
CA HIS A 324 -4.12 14.62 24.22
C HIS A 324 -4.19 13.57 23.07
N ASN A 325 -5.09 12.57 23.17
CA ASN A 325 -5.29 11.57 22.12
C ASN A 325 -6.04 12.17 20.92
N CYS A 326 -7.01 13.06 21.16
CA CYS A 326 -7.69 13.80 20.09
C CYS A 326 -6.69 14.67 19.31
N GLU A 327 -5.81 15.40 20.01
CA GLU A 327 -4.78 16.24 19.40
C GLU A 327 -3.75 15.40 18.63
N LEU A 328 -3.34 14.25 19.17
CA LEU A 328 -2.41 13.34 18.51
C LEU A 328 -3.01 12.76 17.22
N ARG A 329 -4.25 12.25 17.25
CA ARG A 329 -4.93 11.74 16.03
C ARG A 329 -5.03 12.82 14.96
N LYS A 330 -5.39 14.05 15.35
CA LYS A 330 -5.43 15.19 14.44
C LYS A 330 -4.04 15.46 13.84
N SER A 331 -3.00 15.49 14.66
CA SER A 331 -1.63 15.75 14.20
C SER A 331 -1.14 14.67 13.22
N ILE A 332 -1.44 13.40 13.49
CA ILE A 332 -1.11 12.29 12.58
C ILE A 332 -1.88 12.45 11.26
N ARG A 333 -3.18 12.74 11.30
CA ARG A 333 -4.01 12.95 10.12
C ARG A 333 -3.51 14.12 9.28
N ASP A 334 -3.22 15.26 9.88
CA ASP A 334 -2.68 16.44 9.20
C ASP A 334 -1.33 16.12 8.54
N PHE A 335 -0.47 15.40 9.23
CA PHE A 335 0.81 14.93 8.68
C PHE A 335 0.62 14.01 7.47
N ILE A 336 -0.34 13.07 7.51
CA ILE A 336 -0.65 12.18 6.39
C ILE A 336 -1.14 12.98 5.18
N ILE A 337 -2.08 13.90 5.37
CA ILE A 337 -2.59 14.77 4.31
C ILE A 337 -1.48 15.64 3.73
N CYS A 338 -0.58 16.12 4.59
CA CYS A 338 0.56 16.93 4.16
C CYS A 338 1.62 16.16 3.36
N ASN A 339 1.71 14.82 3.49
CA ASN A 339 2.84 14.09 2.91
C ASN A 339 2.44 12.96 1.94
N PHE A 340 1.26 12.37 2.08
CA PHE A 340 0.93 11.09 1.43
C PHE A 340 -0.36 11.14 0.60
N THR A 341 -0.72 12.26 -0.04
CA THR A 341 -1.87 12.27 -0.97
C THR A 341 -1.48 11.76 -2.36
N TRP A 342 -2.39 11.09 -3.07
CA TRP A 342 -2.15 10.65 -4.45
C TRP A 342 -1.79 11.81 -5.38
N LYS A 343 -2.32 13.00 -5.13
CA LYS A 343 -1.94 14.22 -5.86
C LYS A 343 -0.47 14.55 -5.71
N LYS A 344 0.08 14.43 -4.50
CA LYS A 344 1.52 14.66 -4.24
C LYS A 344 2.37 13.56 -4.85
N VAL A 345 1.94 12.31 -4.70
CA VAL A 345 2.62 11.17 -5.32
C VAL A 345 2.70 11.33 -6.84
N ALA A 346 1.58 11.71 -7.49
CA ALA A 346 1.56 11.97 -8.92
C ALA A 346 2.48 13.14 -9.33
N ALA A 347 2.59 14.20 -8.50
CA ALA A 347 3.53 15.29 -8.76
C ALA A 347 4.99 14.80 -8.70
N MET A 348 5.35 13.97 -7.71
CA MET A 348 6.69 13.36 -7.62
C MET A 348 7.00 12.49 -8.86
N TYR A 349 6.02 11.71 -9.33
CA TYR A 349 6.18 10.95 -10.59
C TYR A 349 6.33 11.87 -11.80
N SER A 350 5.55 12.96 -11.88
CA SER A 350 5.65 13.92 -12.98
C SER A 350 7.03 14.57 -13.04
N GLU A 351 7.62 14.92 -11.90
CA GLU A 351 8.98 15.45 -11.80
C GLU A 351 10.00 14.40 -12.25
N LEU A 352 9.91 13.18 -11.71
CA LEU A 352 10.80 12.08 -12.08
C LEU A 352 10.76 11.76 -13.59
N LEU A 353 9.56 11.74 -14.18
CA LEU A 353 9.38 11.48 -15.61
C LEU A 353 9.87 12.62 -16.50
N ALA A 354 9.85 13.87 -16.02
CA ALA A 354 10.32 15.03 -16.77
C ALA A 354 11.85 15.03 -16.96
N GLU A 355 12.61 14.45 -16.03
CA GLU A 355 14.06 14.30 -16.13
C GLU A 355 14.50 13.40 -17.30
N CYS A 356 13.60 12.53 -17.81
CA CYS A 356 13.87 11.71 -19.00
C CYS A 356 14.00 12.50 -20.30
N ASN A 357 13.44 13.71 -20.36
CA ASN A 357 13.37 14.51 -21.59
C ASN A 357 14.43 15.62 -21.61
N SER A 358 15.25 15.72 -20.57
CA SER A 358 16.36 16.64 -20.45
C SER A 358 17.70 15.96 -20.75
#